data_6509a9b9b9d81ad4ec2a984495f1e7cb
#
_entry.id   6509a9b9b9d81ad4ec2a984495f1e7cb
#
_cell.length_a   1.000
_cell.length_b   1.000
_cell.length_c   1.000
_cell.angle_alpha   90.00
_cell.angle_beta   90.00
_cell.angle_gamma   90.00
#
_symmetry.space_group_name_H-M   'P 1'
#
loop_
_entity.id
_entity.type
_entity.pdbx_description
1 polymer ?
#
loop_
_entity_poly.entity_id
_entity_poly.type
_entity_poly.pdbx_seq_one_letter_code
_entity_poly.pdbx_strand_id
1 'polypeptide(L)'
;MFWNLLKYEFKNVNKWYLGLYGIVLFLSISIGLWLRHFANGRNFFDRLQSSTNEAGSMTSTFFGFTMLIFSGLLVALAISTLFLIIRRFKNSVYEREGYLTLTLPVNEHQIILSKLLGAVIWTILSTLALFLSFFIIALIVGTAFHTQFEMGTFVQLLGKHFWEFAGELLKSFGYYLVVLIPNILLIYLSISIGQLSQDHRAAIAFLAYFGIQFALIIAANLYVSAFPSLSTSLGSLSGVIAYLLLGLIYYAGTYYILKNKVNLQ
;
A
#
# COMPACT_ATOMS: atom_id res chain seq x y z
N MET A 1 -7.90 -3.13 27.65
CA MET A 1 -8.89 -3.51 26.62
C MET A 1 -8.40 -3.28 25.19
N PHE A 2 -7.77 -2.15 24.86
CA PHE A 2 -7.24 -1.82 23.53
C PHE A 2 -6.34 -2.93 22.90
N TRP A 3 -5.38 -3.49 23.66
CA TRP A 3 -4.51 -4.58 23.20
C TRP A 3 -5.25 -5.87 22.85
N ASN A 4 -6.36 -6.16 23.53
CA ASN A 4 -7.18 -7.32 23.21
C ASN A 4 -7.92 -7.11 21.89
N LEU A 5 -8.45 -5.91 21.63
CA LEU A 5 -9.04 -5.55 20.33
C LEU A 5 -8.02 -5.72 19.21
N LEU A 6 -6.81 -5.20 19.38
CA LEU A 6 -5.74 -5.32 18.39
C LEU A 6 -5.33 -6.79 18.14
N LYS A 7 -5.24 -7.62 19.19
CA LYS A 7 -4.93 -9.05 19.08
C LYS A 7 -5.97 -9.82 18.25
N TYR A 8 -7.26 -9.50 18.43
CA TYR A 8 -8.33 -10.10 17.62
C TYR A 8 -8.25 -9.65 16.17
N GLU A 9 -7.85 -8.41 15.92
CA GLU A 9 -7.60 -7.89 14.58
C GLU A 9 -6.55 -8.71 13.82
N PHE A 10 -5.47 -9.11 14.49
CA PHE A 10 -4.41 -9.93 13.88
C PHE A 10 -4.83 -11.38 13.66
N LYS A 11 -5.51 -11.98 14.62
CA LYS A 11 -5.85 -13.41 14.59
C LYS A 11 -6.79 -13.77 13.41
N ASN A 12 -7.67 -12.86 13.03
CA ASN A 12 -8.71 -13.12 12.05
C ASN A 12 -8.23 -13.01 10.58
N VAL A 13 -7.12 -12.30 10.31
CA VAL A 13 -6.61 -12.03 8.95
C VAL A 13 -5.48 -12.96 8.55
N ASN A 14 -4.73 -13.47 9.50
CA ASN A 14 -3.38 -14.02 9.36
C ASN A 14 -3.21 -15.07 8.23
N LYS A 15 -4.14 -16.02 8.08
CA LYS A 15 -3.92 -17.18 7.20
C LYS A 15 -3.98 -16.85 5.70
N TRP A 16 -4.93 -16.03 5.28
CA TRP A 16 -5.14 -15.70 3.85
C TRP A 16 -4.05 -14.78 3.29
N TYR A 17 -3.67 -13.77 4.08
CA TYR A 17 -2.67 -12.79 3.67
C TYR A 17 -1.26 -13.35 3.64
N LEU A 18 -0.90 -14.20 4.60
CA LEU A 18 0.39 -14.91 4.56
C LEU A 18 0.50 -15.82 3.34
N GLY A 19 -0.60 -16.49 2.96
CA GLY A 19 -0.64 -17.27 1.72
C GLY A 19 -0.39 -16.40 0.48
N LEU A 20 -1.02 -15.23 0.40
CA LEU A 20 -0.87 -14.31 -0.72
C LEU A 20 0.56 -13.76 -0.83
N TYR A 21 1.16 -13.37 0.29
CA TYR A 21 2.57 -12.95 0.34
C TYR A 21 3.50 -14.08 -0.08
N GLY A 22 3.25 -15.32 0.37
CA GLY A 22 4.02 -16.50 -0.03
C GLY A 22 3.98 -16.73 -1.55
N ILE A 23 2.81 -16.59 -2.17
CA ILE A 23 2.66 -16.71 -3.62
C ILE A 23 3.45 -15.63 -4.36
N VAL A 24 3.35 -14.37 -3.92
CA VAL A 24 4.09 -13.26 -4.54
C VAL A 24 5.60 -13.47 -4.45
N LEU A 25 6.13 -13.88 -3.29
CA LEU A 25 7.56 -14.16 -3.12
C LEU A 25 8.02 -15.37 -3.93
N PHE A 26 7.23 -16.45 -3.98
CA PHE A 26 7.53 -17.62 -4.79
C PHE A 26 7.61 -17.28 -6.28
N LEU A 27 6.68 -16.48 -6.78
CA LEU A 27 6.69 -16.04 -8.17
C LEU A 27 7.84 -15.08 -8.47
N SER A 28 8.23 -14.23 -7.52
CA SER A 28 9.41 -13.38 -7.67
C SER A 28 10.69 -14.19 -7.85
N ILE A 29 10.86 -15.27 -7.07
CA ILE A 29 11.98 -16.20 -7.22
C ILE A 29 11.93 -16.88 -8.60
N SER A 30 10.77 -17.38 -9.00
CA SER A 30 10.59 -18.06 -10.29
C SER A 30 10.92 -17.14 -11.47
N ILE A 31 10.46 -15.90 -11.43
CA ILE A 31 10.75 -14.87 -12.44
C ILE A 31 12.24 -14.51 -12.44
N GLY A 32 12.83 -14.33 -11.27
CA GLY A 32 14.26 -14.02 -11.14
C GLY A 32 15.13 -15.13 -11.73
N LEU A 33 14.85 -16.39 -11.43
CA LEU A 33 15.57 -17.55 -11.98
C LEU A 33 15.39 -17.66 -13.50
N TRP A 34 14.18 -17.43 -13.98
CA TRP A 34 13.89 -17.43 -15.40
C TRP A 34 14.64 -16.31 -16.15
N LEU A 35 14.59 -15.07 -15.63
CA LEU A 35 15.35 -13.95 -16.17
C LEU A 35 16.86 -14.23 -16.15
N ARG A 36 17.39 -14.83 -15.09
CA ARG A 36 18.80 -15.23 -14.99
C ARG A 36 19.19 -16.23 -16.10
N HIS A 37 18.33 -17.23 -16.37
CA HIS A 37 18.58 -18.20 -17.43
C HIS A 37 18.68 -17.55 -18.81
N PHE A 38 17.87 -16.53 -19.08
CA PHE A 38 17.92 -15.77 -20.33
C PHE A 38 19.04 -14.72 -20.37
N ALA A 39 19.39 -14.10 -19.25
CA ALA A 39 20.46 -13.11 -19.17
C ALA A 39 21.86 -13.72 -19.35
N ASN A 40 22.04 -15.00 -19.02
CA ASN A 40 23.32 -15.70 -19.21
C ASN A 40 23.65 -15.98 -20.69
N GLY A 41 22.71 -15.80 -21.62
CA GLY A 41 22.98 -15.71 -23.04
C GLY A 41 23.29 -14.26 -23.42
N ARG A 42 24.51 -13.98 -23.90
CA ARG A 42 25.10 -12.65 -24.20
C ARG A 42 24.22 -11.66 -25.01
N ASN A 43 22.98 -11.99 -25.37
CA ASN A 43 22.15 -11.23 -26.31
C ASN A 43 20.70 -11.14 -25.83
N PHE A 44 20.43 -10.91 -24.54
CA PHE A 44 19.05 -10.78 -24.04
C PHE A 44 18.28 -9.65 -24.77
N PHE A 45 18.89 -8.46 -24.90
CA PHE A 45 18.32 -7.35 -25.66
C PHE A 45 18.28 -7.61 -27.17
N ASP A 46 19.31 -8.25 -27.72
CA ASP A 46 19.35 -8.61 -29.14
C ASP A 46 18.29 -9.66 -29.48
N ARG A 47 18.00 -10.60 -28.57
CA ARG A 47 16.92 -11.59 -28.76
C ARG A 47 15.53 -10.98 -28.60
N LEU A 48 15.35 -9.98 -27.74
CA LEU A 48 14.10 -9.22 -27.66
C LEU A 48 13.86 -8.37 -28.91
N GLN A 49 14.93 -7.91 -29.55
CA GLN A 49 14.89 -7.06 -30.74
C GLN A 49 14.91 -7.86 -32.04
N SER A 50 15.53 -9.04 -32.06
CA SER A 50 15.57 -9.94 -33.21
C SER A 50 14.38 -10.91 -33.27
N SER A 51 13.17 -10.36 -33.20
CA SER A 51 11.90 -11.11 -33.26
C SER A 51 11.61 -11.80 -34.62
N THR A 52 12.60 -11.96 -35.50
CA THR A 52 12.44 -12.55 -36.82
C THR A 52 12.61 -14.08 -36.86
N ASN A 53 13.13 -14.68 -35.76
CA ASN A 53 13.24 -16.14 -35.67
C ASN A 53 12.14 -16.70 -34.76
N GLU A 54 11.46 -17.77 -35.15
CA GLU A 54 10.36 -18.39 -34.41
C GLU A 54 10.69 -18.70 -32.93
N ALA A 55 11.92 -19.16 -32.66
CA ALA A 55 12.39 -19.39 -31.28
C ALA A 55 12.51 -18.10 -30.44
N GLY A 56 12.90 -16.98 -31.05
CA GLY A 56 12.93 -15.67 -30.39
C GLY A 56 11.53 -15.14 -30.12
N SER A 57 10.59 -15.38 -30.99
CA SER A 57 9.18 -15.01 -30.82
C SER A 57 8.52 -15.76 -29.66
N MET A 58 8.73 -17.08 -29.54
CA MET A 58 8.19 -17.85 -28.41
C MET A 58 8.75 -17.37 -27.06
N THR A 59 10.05 -17.15 -26.95
CA THR A 59 10.67 -16.74 -25.69
C THR A 59 10.21 -15.33 -25.26
N SER A 60 10.07 -14.38 -26.18
CA SER A 60 9.56 -13.04 -25.90
C SER A 60 8.09 -13.08 -25.48
N THR A 61 7.30 -13.95 -26.08
CA THR A 61 5.89 -14.16 -25.74
C THR A 61 5.74 -14.72 -24.31
N PHE A 62 6.50 -15.74 -23.95
CA PHE A 62 6.52 -16.29 -22.59
C PHE A 62 6.98 -15.27 -21.56
N PHE A 63 7.98 -14.45 -21.88
CA PHE A 63 8.41 -13.34 -21.02
C PHE A 63 7.29 -12.33 -20.81
N GLY A 64 6.63 -11.90 -21.88
CA GLY A 64 5.49 -10.99 -21.81
C GLY A 64 4.37 -11.54 -20.91
N PHE A 65 3.99 -12.81 -21.08
CA PHE A 65 2.99 -13.45 -20.20
C PHE A 65 3.42 -13.52 -18.75
N THR A 66 4.68 -13.84 -18.48
CA THR A 66 5.19 -13.92 -17.09
C THR A 66 5.17 -12.54 -16.42
N MET A 67 5.57 -11.49 -17.14
CA MET A 67 5.49 -10.11 -16.65
C MET A 67 4.05 -9.64 -16.44
N LEU A 68 3.13 -10.06 -17.30
CA LEU A 68 1.70 -9.78 -17.17
C LEU A 68 1.10 -10.44 -15.93
N ILE A 69 1.43 -11.71 -15.68
CA ILE A 69 1.00 -12.45 -14.48
C ILE A 69 1.57 -11.77 -13.23
N PHE A 70 2.85 -11.41 -13.23
CA PHE A 70 3.48 -10.75 -12.10
C PHE A 70 2.86 -9.39 -11.81
N SER A 71 2.69 -8.53 -12.82
CA SER A 71 2.02 -7.24 -12.64
C SER A 71 0.59 -7.40 -12.15
N GLY A 72 -0.16 -8.38 -12.67
CA GLY A 72 -1.49 -8.72 -12.20
C GLY A 72 -1.52 -9.11 -10.72
N LEU A 73 -0.53 -9.87 -10.26
CA LEU A 73 -0.40 -10.24 -8.85
C LEU A 73 -0.07 -9.06 -7.93
N LEU A 74 0.80 -8.14 -8.37
CA LEU A 74 1.08 -6.91 -7.62
C LEU A 74 -0.19 -6.06 -7.46
N VAL A 75 -0.96 -5.92 -8.54
CA VAL A 75 -2.26 -5.23 -8.51
C VAL A 75 -3.25 -5.97 -7.61
N ALA A 76 -3.33 -7.31 -7.70
CA ALA A 76 -4.19 -8.12 -6.84
C ALA A 76 -3.83 -7.97 -5.36
N LEU A 77 -2.56 -7.87 -5.01
CA LEU A 77 -2.10 -7.62 -3.64
C LEU A 77 -2.55 -6.24 -3.15
N ALA A 78 -2.40 -5.21 -3.98
CA ALA A 78 -2.86 -3.86 -3.65
C ALA A 78 -4.39 -3.80 -3.44
N ILE A 79 -5.16 -4.39 -4.37
CA ILE A 79 -6.62 -4.46 -4.28
C ILE A 79 -7.06 -5.27 -3.04
N SER A 80 -6.42 -6.41 -2.77
CA SER A 80 -6.66 -7.22 -1.58
C SER A 80 -6.46 -6.42 -0.29
N THR A 81 -5.40 -5.62 -0.22
CA THR A 81 -5.10 -4.79 0.95
C THR A 81 -6.17 -3.73 1.16
N LEU A 82 -6.59 -3.04 0.08
CA LEU A 82 -7.71 -2.08 0.11
C LEU A 82 -9.02 -2.76 0.56
N PHE A 83 -9.33 -3.91 -0.03
CA PHE A 83 -10.53 -4.67 0.32
C PHE A 83 -10.54 -5.10 1.79
N LEU A 84 -9.38 -5.49 2.32
CA LEU A 84 -9.24 -5.81 3.74
C LEU A 84 -9.56 -4.59 4.62
N ILE A 85 -8.97 -3.43 4.33
CA ILE A 85 -9.19 -2.20 5.09
C ILE A 85 -10.69 -1.85 5.11
N ILE A 86 -11.30 -1.85 3.93
CA ILE A 86 -12.73 -1.53 3.76
C ILE A 86 -13.62 -2.53 4.52
N ARG A 87 -13.44 -3.84 4.26
CA ARG A 87 -14.26 -4.89 4.84
C ARG A 87 -14.16 -4.93 6.36
N ARG A 88 -12.95 -4.79 6.89
CA ARG A 88 -12.72 -4.80 8.33
C ARG A 88 -13.38 -3.64 9.04
N PHE A 89 -13.22 -2.44 8.50
CA PHE A 89 -13.85 -1.27 9.09
C PHE A 89 -15.38 -1.37 8.99
N LYS A 90 -15.91 -1.71 7.83
CA LYS A 90 -17.34 -1.82 7.59
C LYS A 90 -18.00 -2.90 8.48
N ASN A 91 -17.48 -4.13 8.48
CA ASN A 91 -18.08 -5.24 9.22
C ASN A 91 -18.04 -5.03 10.72
N SER A 92 -16.92 -4.49 11.24
CA SER A 92 -16.76 -4.36 12.70
C SER A 92 -17.41 -3.12 13.29
N VAL A 93 -17.78 -2.12 12.46
CA VAL A 93 -18.39 -0.87 12.95
C VAL A 93 -19.87 -0.80 12.58
N TYR A 94 -20.26 -1.25 11.38
CA TYR A 94 -21.59 -1.03 10.82
C TYR A 94 -22.40 -2.30 10.57
N GLU A 95 -21.78 -3.49 10.61
CA GLU A 95 -22.47 -4.76 10.42
C GLU A 95 -22.65 -5.50 11.76
N ARG A 96 -22.91 -6.82 11.71
CA ARG A 96 -23.25 -7.65 12.88
C ARG A 96 -22.24 -7.57 14.03
N GLU A 97 -20.96 -7.41 13.73
CA GLU A 97 -19.91 -7.23 14.75
C GLU A 97 -19.96 -5.83 15.38
N GLY A 98 -20.56 -4.85 14.70
CA GLY A 98 -20.70 -3.47 15.18
C GLY A 98 -21.56 -3.38 16.43
N TYR A 99 -22.65 -4.17 16.52
CA TYR A 99 -23.47 -4.24 17.73
C TYR A 99 -22.66 -4.70 18.94
N LEU A 100 -21.84 -5.75 18.78
CA LEU A 100 -20.98 -6.23 19.85
C LEU A 100 -19.88 -5.23 20.22
N THR A 101 -19.27 -4.57 19.25
CA THR A 101 -18.21 -3.59 19.50
C THR A 101 -18.70 -2.31 20.17
N LEU A 102 -19.92 -1.88 19.86
CA LEU A 102 -20.52 -0.68 20.46
C LEU A 102 -21.18 -0.95 21.85
N THR A 103 -21.51 -2.22 22.15
CA THR A 103 -21.96 -2.61 23.51
C THR A 103 -20.79 -2.84 24.48
N LEU A 104 -19.56 -2.96 24.01
CA LEU A 104 -18.40 -3.02 24.88
C LEU A 104 -18.17 -1.67 25.56
N PRO A 105 -17.70 -1.64 26.82
CA PRO A 105 -17.40 -0.40 27.53
C PRO A 105 -16.05 0.19 27.03
N VAL A 106 -16.01 0.55 25.74
CA VAL A 106 -14.84 1.14 25.05
C VAL A 106 -15.27 2.43 24.38
N ASN A 107 -14.40 3.44 24.41
CA ASN A 107 -14.66 4.70 23.73
C ASN A 107 -14.54 4.53 22.20
N GLU A 108 -15.32 5.30 21.44
CA GLU A 108 -15.30 5.30 19.97
C GLU A 108 -13.89 5.61 19.43
N HIS A 109 -13.12 6.44 20.13
CA HIS A 109 -11.71 6.70 19.81
C HIS A 109 -10.85 5.43 19.81
N GLN A 110 -11.07 4.54 20.79
CA GLN A 110 -10.31 3.29 20.88
C GLN A 110 -10.67 2.34 19.74
N ILE A 111 -11.93 2.36 19.28
CA ILE A 111 -12.39 1.57 18.13
C ILE A 111 -11.70 2.06 16.87
N ILE A 112 -11.79 3.37 16.55
CA ILE A 112 -11.17 3.92 15.35
C ILE A 112 -9.66 3.69 15.34
N LEU A 113 -8.97 3.95 16.46
CA LEU A 113 -7.52 3.81 16.56
C LEU A 113 -7.06 2.34 16.44
N SER A 114 -7.78 1.39 17.04
CA SER A 114 -7.43 -0.03 16.90
C SER A 114 -7.53 -0.51 15.46
N LYS A 115 -8.56 -0.08 14.73
CA LYS A 115 -8.74 -0.39 13.30
C LYS A 115 -7.69 0.30 12.44
N LEU A 116 -7.39 1.56 12.72
CA LEU A 116 -6.37 2.32 12.03
C LEU A 116 -4.99 1.66 12.18
N LEU A 117 -4.59 1.30 13.40
CA LEU A 117 -3.32 0.61 13.65
C LEU A 117 -3.26 -0.74 12.93
N GLY A 118 -4.34 -1.52 12.97
CA GLY A 118 -4.43 -2.76 12.22
C GLY A 118 -4.23 -2.54 10.72
N ALA A 119 -4.93 -1.57 10.13
CA ALA A 119 -4.81 -1.23 8.72
C ALA A 119 -3.39 -0.75 8.35
N VAL A 120 -2.79 0.11 9.16
CA VAL A 120 -1.41 0.60 8.97
C VAL A 120 -0.41 -0.56 8.97
N ILE A 121 -0.49 -1.46 9.93
CA ILE A 121 0.43 -2.60 10.04
C ILE A 121 0.29 -3.53 8.81
N TRP A 122 -0.92 -3.88 8.40
CA TRP A 122 -1.13 -4.73 7.23
C TRP A 122 -0.68 -4.05 5.93
N THR A 123 -0.85 -2.74 5.80
CA THR A 123 -0.35 -1.99 4.63
C THR A 123 1.18 -1.96 4.61
N ILE A 124 1.83 -1.76 5.75
CA ILE A 124 3.29 -1.82 5.87
C ILE A 124 3.80 -3.21 5.48
N LEU A 125 3.18 -4.29 5.98
CA LEU A 125 3.54 -5.66 5.64
C LEU A 125 3.38 -5.93 4.13
N SER A 126 2.31 -5.45 3.52
CA SER A 126 2.10 -5.55 2.06
C SER A 126 3.18 -4.81 1.28
N THR A 127 3.53 -3.60 1.70
CA THR A 127 4.60 -2.80 1.09
C THR A 127 5.96 -3.47 1.24
N LEU A 128 6.26 -4.05 2.41
CA LEU A 128 7.48 -4.83 2.63
C LEU A 128 7.53 -6.09 1.74
N ALA A 129 6.42 -6.78 1.57
CA ALA A 129 6.36 -7.93 0.67
C ALA A 129 6.64 -7.53 -0.79
N LEU A 130 6.14 -6.37 -1.24
CA LEU A 130 6.46 -5.81 -2.56
C LEU A 130 7.95 -5.47 -2.69
N PHE A 131 8.53 -4.78 -1.71
CA PHE A 131 9.96 -4.46 -1.71
C PHE A 131 10.83 -5.72 -1.75
N LEU A 132 10.53 -6.71 -0.91
CA LEU A 132 11.24 -8.00 -0.89
C LEU A 132 11.14 -8.72 -2.23
N SER A 133 9.98 -8.68 -2.87
CA SER A 133 9.70 -9.24 -4.18
C SER A 133 10.62 -8.66 -5.26
N PHE A 134 10.69 -7.33 -5.36
CA PHE A 134 11.58 -6.64 -6.28
C PHE A 134 13.06 -6.84 -5.93
N PHE A 135 13.40 -6.86 -4.65
CA PHE A 135 14.77 -7.08 -4.19
C PHE A 135 15.28 -8.48 -4.55
N ILE A 136 14.45 -9.51 -4.39
CA ILE A 136 14.77 -10.89 -4.79
C ILE A 136 15.03 -10.96 -6.30
N ILE A 137 14.18 -10.36 -7.11
CA ILE A 137 14.37 -10.32 -8.57
C ILE A 137 15.70 -9.61 -8.90
N ALA A 138 15.95 -8.45 -8.32
CA ALA A 138 17.17 -7.68 -8.55
C ALA A 138 18.43 -8.44 -8.17
N LEU A 139 18.43 -9.16 -7.03
CA LEU A 139 19.55 -9.99 -6.61
C LEU A 139 19.83 -11.13 -7.59
N ILE A 140 18.78 -11.87 -7.98
CA ILE A 140 18.94 -13.03 -8.88
C ILE A 140 19.42 -12.58 -10.27
N VAL A 141 18.87 -11.50 -10.79
CA VAL A 141 19.23 -10.94 -12.09
C VAL A 141 20.62 -10.29 -12.05
N GLY A 142 20.91 -9.55 -10.99
CA GLY A 142 22.22 -8.91 -10.80
C GLY A 142 23.39 -9.89 -10.82
N THR A 143 23.21 -11.11 -10.29
CA THR A 143 24.23 -12.16 -10.35
C THR A 143 24.44 -12.73 -11.76
N ALA A 144 23.51 -12.55 -12.70
CA ALA A 144 23.59 -13.05 -14.05
C ALA A 144 24.34 -12.10 -15.01
N PHE A 145 24.22 -10.80 -14.79
CA PHE A 145 24.79 -9.82 -15.70
C PHE A 145 26.30 -9.61 -15.56
N HIS A 146 27.01 -10.35 -14.66
CA HIS A 146 28.42 -10.09 -14.35
C HIS A 146 28.75 -8.58 -14.20
N THR A 147 27.72 -7.74 -14.08
CA THR A 147 27.92 -6.40 -13.57
C THR A 147 28.53 -6.63 -12.21
N GLN A 148 29.72 -6.06 -11.99
CA GLN A 148 30.46 -6.11 -10.74
C GLN A 148 29.61 -5.50 -9.61
N PHE A 149 28.45 -6.13 -9.36
CA PHE A 149 27.75 -5.95 -8.11
C PHE A 149 28.55 -6.77 -7.09
N GLU A 150 29.78 -6.27 -6.86
CA GLU A 150 30.62 -6.78 -5.80
C GLU A 150 29.83 -6.57 -4.51
N MET A 151 29.24 -7.62 -4.00
CA MET A 151 28.57 -7.59 -2.70
C MET A 151 29.50 -6.95 -1.66
N GLY A 152 30.81 -7.11 -1.81
CA GLY A 152 31.83 -6.44 -1.01
C GLY A 152 31.80 -4.92 -1.13
N THR A 153 31.70 -4.38 -2.33
CA THR A 153 31.59 -2.92 -2.57
C THR A 153 30.30 -2.35 -2.02
N PHE A 154 29.19 -3.09 -2.19
CA PHE A 154 27.88 -2.70 -1.61
C PHE A 154 27.93 -2.68 -0.07
N VAL A 155 28.50 -3.71 0.56
CA VAL A 155 28.66 -3.77 2.03
C VAL A 155 29.60 -2.67 2.53
N GLN A 156 30.67 -2.36 1.80
CA GLN A 156 31.59 -1.27 2.15
C GLN A 156 30.93 0.12 2.01
N LEU A 157 30.16 0.34 0.95
CA LEU A 157 29.39 1.58 0.76
C LEU A 157 28.30 1.73 1.84
N LEU A 158 27.58 0.68 2.15
CA LEU A 158 26.66 0.67 3.27
C LEU A 158 27.35 0.97 4.59
N GLY A 159 28.52 0.39 4.84
CA GLY A 159 29.27 0.62 6.07
C GLY A 159 29.78 2.07 6.20
N LYS A 160 30.27 2.67 5.10
CA LYS A 160 30.75 4.07 5.10
C LYS A 160 29.63 5.09 5.28
N HIS A 161 28.48 4.88 4.65
CA HIS A 161 27.35 5.81 4.65
C HIS A 161 26.15 5.30 5.46
N PHE A 162 26.36 4.34 6.36
CA PHE A 162 25.28 3.71 7.12
C PHE A 162 24.37 4.70 7.83
N TRP A 163 24.93 5.70 8.50
CA TRP A 163 24.17 6.69 9.25
C TRP A 163 23.39 7.64 8.36
N GLU A 164 23.96 8.02 7.21
CA GLU A 164 23.27 8.84 6.20
C GLU A 164 22.12 8.06 5.59
N PHE A 165 22.37 6.82 5.19
CA PHE A 165 21.34 5.93 4.63
C PHE A 165 20.23 5.61 5.64
N ALA A 166 20.58 5.32 6.87
CA ALA A 166 19.60 5.08 7.95
C ALA A 166 18.77 6.34 8.24
N GLY A 167 19.39 7.51 8.20
CA GLY A 167 18.69 8.79 8.35
C GLY A 167 17.68 9.06 7.23
N GLU A 168 18.07 8.81 5.97
CA GLU A 168 17.16 8.98 4.82
C GLU A 168 16.04 7.92 4.81
N LEU A 169 16.34 6.69 5.22
CA LEU A 169 15.34 5.63 5.39
C LEU A 169 14.30 6.01 6.46
N LEU A 170 14.76 6.53 7.59
CA LEU A 170 13.87 6.96 8.68
C LEU A 170 12.97 8.14 8.24
N LYS A 171 13.53 9.13 7.54
CA LYS A 171 12.77 10.25 6.97
C LYS A 171 11.73 9.75 5.95
N SER A 172 12.13 8.89 5.03
CA SER A 172 11.24 8.32 4.01
C SER A 172 10.12 7.49 4.64
N PHE A 173 10.43 6.71 5.66
CA PHE A 173 9.44 5.94 6.41
C PHE A 173 8.47 6.85 7.18
N GLY A 174 9.00 7.91 7.83
CA GLY A 174 8.17 8.91 8.48
C GLY A 174 7.21 9.60 7.50
N TYR A 175 7.73 10.02 6.34
CA TYR A 175 6.91 10.61 5.28
C TYR A 175 5.85 9.62 4.75
N TYR A 176 6.22 8.36 4.54
CA TYR A 176 5.28 7.31 4.15
C TYR A 176 4.12 7.17 5.14
N LEU A 177 4.38 7.19 6.46
CA LEU A 177 3.33 7.13 7.49
C LEU A 177 2.43 8.37 7.46
N VAL A 178 3.01 9.56 7.27
CA VAL A 178 2.26 10.82 7.18
C VAL A 178 1.27 10.81 6.01
N VAL A 179 1.62 10.17 4.90
CA VAL A 179 0.73 10.03 3.74
C VAL A 179 -0.25 8.87 3.92
N LEU A 180 0.19 7.75 4.49
CA LEU A 180 -0.59 6.53 4.64
C LEU A 180 -1.78 6.71 5.58
N ILE A 181 -1.56 7.32 6.75
CA ILE A 181 -2.59 7.47 7.78
C ILE A 181 -3.81 8.27 7.27
N PRO A 182 -3.66 9.46 6.68
CA PRO A 182 -4.79 10.19 6.11
C PRO A 182 -5.52 9.44 4.99
N ASN A 183 -4.80 8.69 4.16
CA ASN A 183 -5.43 7.89 3.11
C ASN A 183 -6.34 6.80 3.69
N ILE A 184 -5.91 6.10 4.75
CA ILE A 184 -6.76 5.12 5.45
C ILE A 184 -7.96 5.81 6.10
N LEU A 185 -7.74 6.95 6.75
CA LEU A 185 -8.81 7.73 7.39
C LEU A 185 -9.82 8.26 6.38
N LEU A 186 -9.39 8.64 5.18
CA LEU A 186 -10.29 9.01 4.09
C LEU A 186 -11.20 7.84 3.68
N ILE A 187 -10.68 6.62 3.62
CA ILE A 187 -11.49 5.42 3.37
C ILE A 187 -12.53 5.26 4.49
N TYR A 188 -12.14 5.42 5.75
CA TYR A 188 -13.06 5.31 6.88
C TYR A 188 -14.14 6.39 6.86
N LEU A 189 -13.77 7.63 6.57
CA LEU A 189 -14.72 8.73 6.40
C LEU A 189 -15.71 8.46 5.27
N SER A 190 -15.21 8.00 4.13
CA SER A 190 -16.06 7.70 2.95
C SER A 190 -17.05 6.58 3.23
N ILE A 191 -16.62 5.53 3.93
CA ILE A 191 -17.52 4.45 4.38
C ILE A 191 -18.57 5.01 5.34
N SER A 192 -18.15 5.84 6.29
CA SER A 192 -19.05 6.47 7.28
C SER A 192 -20.10 7.36 6.63
N ILE A 193 -19.71 8.15 5.61
CA ILE A 193 -20.64 8.96 4.81
C ILE A 193 -21.63 8.05 4.06
N GLY A 194 -21.14 6.95 3.46
CA GLY A 194 -22.00 6.00 2.76
C GLY A 194 -23.07 5.37 3.66
N GLN A 195 -22.79 5.20 4.94
CA GLN A 195 -23.75 4.63 5.90
C GLN A 195 -24.87 5.60 6.29
N LEU A 196 -24.73 6.90 6.01
CA LEU A 196 -25.80 7.88 6.24
C LEU A 196 -26.96 7.72 5.27
N SER A 197 -26.76 7.05 4.14
CA SER A 197 -27.83 6.75 3.17
C SER A 197 -28.50 5.42 3.52
N GLN A 198 -29.82 5.35 3.35
CA GLN A 198 -30.58 4.12 3.53
C GLN A 198 -30.40 3.16 2.35
N ASP A 199 -30.42 3.71 1.13
CA ASP A 199 -30.23 3.00 -0.12
C ASP A 199 -28.82 3.26 -0.67
N HIS A 200 -28.28 2.37 -1.48
CA HIS A 200 -27.03 2.57 -2.23
C HIS A 200 -25.77 2.94 -1.39
N ARG A 201 -25.68 2.46 -0.14
CA ARG A 201 -24.60 2.75 0.82
C ARG A 201 -23.20 2.65 0.21
N ALA A 202 -22.95 1.58 -0.57
CA ALA A 202 -21.65 1.36 -1.20
C ALA A 202 -21.34 2.36 -2.33
N ALA A 203 -22.35 2.72 -3.14
CA ALA A 203 -22.19 3.68 -4.22
C ALA A 203 -21.89 5.08 -3.68
N ILE A 204 -22.57 5.50 -2.61
CA ILE A 204 -22.35 6.80 -1.97
C ILE A 204 -20.95 6.83 -1.31
N ALA A 205 -20.52 5.76 -0.64
CA ALA A 205 -19.17 5.67 -0.10
C ALA A 205 -18.11 5.81 -1.21
N PHE A 206 -18.32 5.15 -2.35
CA PHE A 206 -17.42 5.25 -3.51
C PHE A 206 -17.40 6.67 -4.08
N LEU A 207 -18.56 7.29 -4.29
CA LEU A 207 -18.66 8.67 -4.77
C LEU A 207 -18.03 9.66 -3.80
N ALA A 208 -18.19 9.48 -2.50
CA ALA A 208 -17.58 10.33 -1.48
C ALA A 208 -16.04 10.21 -1.54
N TYR A 209 -15.50 8.99 -1.64
CA TYR A 209 -14.06 8.78 -1.75
C TYR A 209 -13.48 9.47 -2.99
N PHE A 210 -14.03 9.19 -4.17
CA PHE A 210 -13.53 9.78 -5.41
C PHE A 210 -13.81 11.29 -5.51
N GLY A 211 -14.93 11.75 -4.97
CA GLY A 211 -15.27 13.19 -4.93
C GLY A 211 -14.25 13.98 -4.08
N ILE A 212 -13.92 13.48 -2.90
CA ILE A 212 -12.91 14.10 -2.04
C ILE A 212 -11.53 14.05 -2.69
N GLN A 213 -11.13 12.90 -3.27
CA GLN A 213 -9.85 12.78 -3.96
C GLN A 213 -9.75 13.74 -5.16
N PHE A 214 -10.80 13.86 -5.94
CA PHE A 214 -10.83 14.76 -7.09
C PHE A 214 -10.74 16.23 -6.64
N ALA A 215 -11.46 16.61 -5.58
CA ALA A 215 -11.38 17.95 -5.00
C ALA A 215 -9.96 18.26 -4.50
N LEU A 216 -9.28 17.29 -3.85
CA LEU A 216 -7.90 17.45 -3.40
C LEU A 216 -6.92 17.60 -4.56
N ILE A 217 -7.09 16.84 -5.64
CA ILE A 217 -6.25 16.97 -6.85
C ILE A 217 -6.39 18.37 -7.45
N ILE A 218 -7.62 18.88 -7.57
CA ILE A 218 -7.85 20.26 -8.05
C ILE A 218 -7.22 21.27 -7.11
N ALA A 219 -7.44 21.16 -5.81
CA ALA A 219 -6.86 22.07 -4.82
C ALA A 219 -5.32 22.05 -4.84
N ALA A 220 -4.71 20.86 -4.97
CA ALA A 220 -3.26 20.71 -5.08
C ALA A 220 -2.71 21.35 -6.36
N ASN A 221 -3.39 21.18 -7.52
CA ASN A 221 -2.97 21.81 -8.76
C ASN A 221 -3.10 23.35 -8.69
N LEU A 222 -4.16 23.86 -8.10
CA LEU A 222 -4.34 25.31 -7.88
C LEU A 222 -3.26 25.86 -6.94
N TYR A 223 -2.91 25.11 -5.87
CA TYR A 223 -1.84 25.51 -4.96
C TYR A 223 -0.48 25.55 -5.65
N VAL A 224 -0.13 24.52 -6.45
CA VAL A 224 1.12 24.47 -7.22
C VAL A 224 1.20 25.61 -8.24
N SER A 225 0.11 25.94 -8.92
CA SER A 225 0.06 27.03 -9.91
C SER A 225 0.16 28.41 -9.24
N ALA A 226 -0.45 28.59 -8.07
CA ALA A 226 -0.42 29.86 -7.34
C ALA A 226 0.91 30.11 -6.61
N PHE A 227 1.58 29.04 -6.15
CA PHE A 227 2.80 29.13 -5.34
C PHE A 227 3.91 28.19 -5.85
N PRO A 228 4.46 28.41 -7.06
CA PRO A 228 5.43 27.49 -7.66
C PRO A 228 6.73 27.36 -6.85
N SER A 229 7.16 28.40 -6.16
CA SER A 229 8.37 28.37 -5.32
C SER A 229 8.22 27.52 -4.03
N LEU A 230 7.00 27.37 -3.52
CA LEU A 230 6.70 26.57 -2.35
C LEU A 230 6.45 25.09 -2.69
N SER A 231 6.13 24.81 -3.96
CA SER A 231 5.76 23.49 -4.44
C SER A 231 6.96 22.62 -4.85
N THR A 232 8.16 23.18 -4.95
CA THR A 232 9.35 22.50 -5.49
C THR A 232 9.89 21.36 -4.64
N SER A 233 9.38 21.16 -3.42
CA SER A 233 9.71 19.97 -2.62
C SER A 233 8.45 19.26 -2.18
N LEU A 234 8.17 18.09 -2.75
CA LEU A 234 7.12 17.16 -2.29
C LEU A 234 7.31 16.74 -0.81
N GLY A 235 8.50 16.94 -0.28
CA GLY A 235 8.85 16.78 1.13
C GLY A 235 8.92 18.10 1.90
N SER A 236 8.32 19.20 1.39
CA SER A 236 8.28 20.45 2.12
C SER A 236 7.48 20.31 3.41
N LEU A 237 7.90 21.03 4.44
CA LEU A 237 7.18 21.10 5.73
C LEU A 237 5.69 21.43 5.54
N SER A 238 5.37 22.27 4.56
CA SER A 238 3.98 22.62 4.18
C SER A 238 3.17 21.41 3.73
N GLY A 239 3.76 20.50 2.92
CA GLY A 239 3.10 19.28 2.49
C GLY A 239 2.81 18.33 3.67
N VAL A 240 3.78 18.13 4.55
CA VAL A 240 3.61 17.31 5.76
C VAL A 240 2.49 17.87 6.64
N ILE A 241 2.48 19.19 6.88
CA ILE A 241 1.45 19.85 7.67
C ILE A 241 0.06 19.70 7.02
N ALA A 242 -0.02 19.86 5.70
CA ALA A 242 -1.28 19.68 4.97
C ALA A 242 -1.83 18.25 5.12
N TYR A 243 -1.00 17.21 4.99
CA TYR A 243 -1.42 15.82 5.19
C TYR A 243 -1.86 15.55 6.63
N LEU A 244 -1.16 16.11 7.64
CA LEU A 244 -1.56 15.96 9.03
C LEU A 244 -2.90 16.63 9.32
N LEU A 245 -3.14 17.83 8.79
CA LEU A 245 -4.42 18.54 8.93
C LEU A 245 -5.56 17.77 8.25
N LEU A 246 -5.34 17.23 7.04
CA LEU A 246 -6.30 16.37 6.38
C LEU A 246 -6.61 15.12 7.20
N GLY A 247 -5.60 14.48 7.76
CA GLY A 247 -5.78 13.34 8.68
C GLY A 247 -6.65 13.67 9.89
N LEU A 248 -6.44 14.82 10.50
CA LEU A 248 -7.27 15.30 11.62
C LEU A 248 -8.71 15.57 11.20
N ILE A 249 -8.93 16.18 10.04
CA ILE A 249 -10.27 16.45 9.49
C ILE A 249 -11.02 15.13 9.22
N TYR A 250 -10.36 14.16 8.59
CA TYR A 250 -10.95 12.86 8.29
C TYR A 250 -11.25 12.06 9.56
N TYR A 251 -10.35 12.12 10.53
CA TYR A 251 -10.56 11.50 11.84
C TYR A 251 -11.76 12.11 12.57
N ALA A 252 -11.80 13.45 12.66
CA ALA A 252 -12.88 14.17 13.31
C ALA A 252 -14.23 13.91 12.62
N GLY A 253 -14.27 13.90 11.30
CA GLY A 253 -15.46 13.57 10.52
C GLY A 253 -15.95 12.15 10.77
N THR A 254 -15.05 11.17 10.76
CA THR A 254 -15.38 9.76 11.07
C THR A 254 -15.92 9.62 12.49
N TYR A 255 -15.25 10.25 13.48
CA TYR A 255 -15.67 10.23 14.87
C TYR A 255 -17.05 10.88 15.07
N TYR A 256 -17.28 12.04 14.45
CA TYR A 256 -18.57 12.75 14.55
C TYR A 256 -19.74 11.90 14.00
N ILE A 257 -19.53 11.26 12.85
CA ILE A 257 -20.56 10.39 12.24
C ILE A 257 -20.80 9.18 13.14
N LEU A 258 -19.75 8.55 13.66
CA LEU A 258 -19.85 7.38 14.51
C LEU A 258 -20.64 7.67 15.80
N LYS A 259 -20.36 8.81 16.43
CA LYS A 259 -20.97 9.20 17.70
C LYS A 259 -22.44 9.65 17.56
N ASN A 260 -22.77 10.42 16.50
CA ASN A 260 -24.02 11.14 16.44
C ASN A 260 -25.04 10.59 15.44
N LYS A 261 -24.61 9.77 14.46
CA LYS A 261 -25.43 9.40 13.32
C LYS A 261 -25.56 7.88 13.11
N VAL A 262 -24.86 7.07 13.89
CA VAL A 262 -24.98 5.61 13.77
C VAL A 262 -26.19 5.15 14.54
N ASN A 263 -27.32 4.99 13.83
CA ASN A 263 -28.46 4.18 14.30
C ASN A 263 -28.16 2.74 13.88
N LEU A 264 -27.89 1.89 14.85
CA LEU A 264 -27.83 0.44 14.66
C LEU A 264 -29.26 -0.06 14.39
N GLN A 265 -29.63 -0.19 13.13
CA GLN A 265 -30.82 -0.93 12.70
C GLN A 265 -30.44 -2.37 12.41
#